data_44d57db0e583e020c8e01a8789c3f6c6
#
_entry.id   44d57db0e583e020c8e01a8789c3f6c6
#
_cell.length_a   1.000
_cell.length_b   1.000
_cell.length_c   1.000
_cell.angle_alpha   90.00
_cell.angle_beta   90.00
_cell.angle_gamma   90.00
#
_symmetry.space_group_name_H-M   'P 1'
#
loop_
_entity.id
_entity.type
_entity.pdbx_description
1 polymer ?
#
loop_
_entity_poly.entity_id
_entity_poly.type
_entity_poly.pdbx_seq_one_letter_code
_entity_poly.pdbx_strand_id
1 'polypeptide(L)'
;MEKKYIHYCWFGDKPLPKLAKKCIKSWKKYLPDYEIIRWSEENVNLEECPFIKEAYENKKWAFVADYARTKAIYEYGGIYFDTDMEVVKNIDELLNTGNGFLGVEDSHMIACGVWYEPKKHSYLATEMLKFYRSQKSFDINNLFSISIPKIISSILTDYDATLNETQKLKHNETIYKREYFYPYSYDFQNNIFTDDTCMIHYYDASWVPKAEQREVKIYRVLGKKNGRKFISLCRFAHRALRKIARFLLYPLILYKRRKNIINSVYLEQIKTTIRKINANK
;
A
#
# COMPACT_ATOMS: atom_id res chain seq x y z
N MET A 1 -17.22 -9.47 30.33
CA MET A 1 -16.84 -10.05 29.02
C MET A 1 -15.55 -9.36 28.57
N GLU A 2 -14.62 -10.10 28.02
CA GLU A 2 -13.40 -9.54 27.45
C GLU A 2 -13.75 -8.71 26.21
N LYS A 3 -13.16 -7.52 26.08
CA LYS A 3 -13.44 -6.64 24.91
C LYS A 3 -12.86 -7.26 23.65
N LYS A 4 -13.65 -7.27 22.60
CA LYS A 4 -13.26 -7.74 21.26
C LYS A 4 -12.94 -6.53 20.39
N TYR A 5 -11.84 -6.59 19.64
CA TYR A 5 -11.35 -5.44 18.86
C TYR A 5 -11.23 -5.75 17.38
N ILE A 6 -11.59 -4.75 16.57
CA ILE A 6 -11.21 -4.65 15.15
C ILE A 6 -10.25 -3.48 15.02
N HIS A 7 -9.11 -3.72 14.43
CA HIS A 7 -8.07 -2.72 14.20
C HIS A 7 -7.97 -2.39 12.72
N TYR A 8 -7.76 -1.13 12.40
CA TYR A 8 -7.34 -0.70 11.06
C TYR A 8 -6.41 0.50 11.16
N CYS A 9 -5.57 0.68 10.13
CA CYS A 9 -4.62 1.78 10.07
C CYS A 9 -5.04 2.81 9.01
N TRP A 10 -4.89 4.10 9.36
CA TRP A 10 -5.04 5.19 8.40
C TRP A 10 -4.16 6.35 8.78
N PHE A 11 -3.06 6.55 8.07
CA PHE A 11 -2.06 7.58 8.28
C PHE A 11 -2.11 8.65 7.19
N GLY A 12 -1.62 9.86 7.53
CA GLY A 12 -1.62 11.03 6.65
C GLY A 12 -2.96 11.77 6.63
N ASP A 13 -2.94 12.97 6.05
CA ASP A 13 -4.03 13.95 6.13
C ASP A 13 -5.25 13.65 5.25
N LYS A 14 -5.21 12.59 4.44
CA LYS A 14 -6.30 12.30 3.51
C LYS A 14 -7.50 11.69 4.22
N PRO A 15 -8.73 12.12 3.89
CA PRO A 15 -9.93 11.50 4.42
C PRO A 15 -10.08 10.07 3.91
N LEU A 16 -10.75 9.23 4.71
CA LEU A 16 -11.09 7.85 4.30
C LEU A 16 -11.88 7.85 2.98
N PRO A 17 -11.44 7.07 1.98
CA PRO A 17 -12.13 6.95 0.70
C PRO A 17 -13.49 6.24 0.84
N LYS A 18 -14.34 6.33 -0.19
CA LYS A 18 -15.67 5.70 -0.19
C LYS A 18 -15.59 4.18 0.02
N LEU A 19 -14.58 3.53 -0.55
CA LEU A 19 -14.36 2.09 -0.39
C LEU A 19 -14.08 1.74 1.08
N ALA A 20 -13.15 2.43 1.73
CA ALA A 20 -12.84 2.20 3.13
C ALA A 20 -14.08 2.37 4.04
N LYS A 21 -14.88 3.41 3.79
CA LYS A 21 -16.15 3.61 4.52
C LYS A 21 -17.14 2.46 4.30
N LYS A 22 -17.21 1.90 3.07
CA LYS A 22 -18.02 0.72 2.75
C LYS A 22 -17.54 -0.50 3.55
N CYS A 23 -16.24 -0.76 3.54
CA CYS A 23 -15.63 -1.88 4.26
C CYS A 23 -15.86 -1.76 5.78
N ILE A 24 -15.60 -0.61 6.39
CA ILE A 24 -15.86 -0.36 7.81
C ILE A 24 -17.36 -0.56 8.15
N LYS A 25 -18.28 -0.17 7.26
CA LYS A 25 -19.72 -0.43 7.45
C LYS A 25 -20.01 -1.92 7.44
N SER A 26 -19.34 -2.72 6.62
CA SER A 26 -19.52 -4.18 6.60
C SER A 26 -19.03 -4.82 7.90
N TRP A 27 -17.90 -4.36 8.46
CA TRP A 27 -17.41 -4.86 9.75
C TRP A 27 -18.44 -4.61 10.87
N LYS A 28 -18.98 -3.39 10.96
CA LYS A 28 -20.06 -3.08 11.93
C LYS A 28 -21.31 -3.94 11.76
N LYS A 29 -21.61 -4.34 10.53
CA LYS A 29 -22.78 -5.18 10.23
C LYS A 29 -22.61 -6.62 10.69
N TYR A 30 -21.44 -7.21 10.41
CA TYR A 30 -21.19 -8.64 10.62
C TYR A 30 -20.48 -8.95 11.94
N LEU A 31 -19.87 -7.94 12.58
CA LEU A 31 -19.15 -8.03 13.83
C LEU A 31 -19.59 -6.90 14.80
N PRO A 32 -20.90 -6.84 15.16
CA PRO A 32 -21.48 -5.72 15.91
C PRO A 32 -20.92 -5.61 17.34
N ASP A 33 -20.43 -6.71 17.91
CA ASP A 33 -19.91 -6.78 19.28
C ASP A 33 -18.43 -6.35 19.39
N TYR A 34 -17.82 -5.97 18.26
CA TYR A 34 -16.41 -5.55 18.22
C TYR A 34 -16.29 -4.04 18.31
N GLU A 35 -15.38 -3.57 19.16
CA GLU A 35 -14.96 -2.17 19.20
C GLU A 35 -13.95 -1.92 18.07
N ILE A 36 -14.24 -0.93 17.20
CA ILE A 36 -13.37 -0.61 16.04
C ILE A 36 -12.39 0.49 16.44
N ILE A 37 -11.10 0.17 16.39
CA ILE A 37 -10.00 1.09 16.70
C ILE A 37 -9.29 1.51 15.42
N ARG A 38 -9.24 2.82 15.17
CA ARG A 38 -8.39 3.42 14.15
C ARG A 38 -7.01 3.69 14.72
N TRP A 39 -5.97 3.19 14.05
CA TRP A 39 -4.58 3.53 14.33
C TRP A 39 -4.11 4.62 13.39
N SER A 40 -3.53 5.68 13.94
CA SER A 40 -3.08 6.88 13.24
C SER A 40 -1.96 7.55 14.04
N GLU A 41 -1.53 8.73 13.58
CA GLU A 41 -0.58 9.59 14.28
C GLU A 41 -1.01 9.95 15.71
N GLU A 42 -2.29 9.86 16.01
CA GLU A 42 -2.84 10.25 17.31
C GLU A 42 -2.56 9.20 18.41
N ASN A 43 -2.36 7.93 18.04
CA ASN A 43 -2.27 6.83 19.01
C ASN A 43 -1.13 5.84 18.73
N VAL A 44 -0.29 6.08 17.71
CA VAL A 44 0.91 5.30 17.43
C VAL A 44 2.15 6.11 17.76
N ASN A 45 3.04 5.54 18.58
CA ASN A 45 4.36 6.16 18.81
C ASN A 45 5.24 5.94 17.57
N LEU A 46 5.36 7.00 16.76
CA LEU A 46 6.15 6.99 15.52
C LEU A 46 7.67 7.04 15.76
N GLU A 47 8.11 7.32 16.99
CA GLU A 47 9.52 7.36 17.39
C GLU A 47 9.97 6.04 18.06
N GLU A 48 9.14 4.99 18.08
CA GLU A 48 9.39 3.77 18.85
C GLU A 48 10.60 2.98 18.34
N CYS A 49 10.84 2.97 17.03
CA CYS A 49 12.06 2.39 16.44
C CYS A 49 12.40 3.06 15.10
N PRO A 50 13.64 2.91 14.60
CA PRO A 50 14.08 3.53 13.35
C PRO A 50 13.19 3.16 12.15
N PHE A 51 12.70 1.91 12.10
CA PHE A 51 11.86 1.43 11.00
C PHE A 51 10.59 2.29 10.82
N ILE A 52 9.78 2.44 11.88
CA ILE A 52 8.53 3.20 11.77
C ILE A 52 8.78 4.69 11.57
N LYS A 53 9.77 5.25 12.26
CA LYS A 53 10.14 6.66 12.15
C LYS A 53 10.50 7.03 10.72
N GLU A 54 11.46 6.33 10.13
CA GLU A 54 11.92 6.61 8.77
C GLU A 54 10.85 6.27 7.72
N ALA A 55 10.05 5.20 7.91
CA ALA A 55 8.91 4.91 7.03
C ALA A 55 7.90 6.07 7.03
N TYR A 56 7.62 6.66 8.18
CA TYR A 56 6.72 7.79 8.33
C TYR A 56 7.29 9.05 7.67
N GLU A 57 8.53 9.43 7.95
CA GLU A 57 9.24 10.58 7.36
C GLU A 57 9.25 10.49 5.82
N ASN A 58 9.42 9.28 5.27
CA ASN A 58 9.37 9.00 3.84
C ASN A 58 7.96 8.82 3.27
N LYS A 59 6.90 9.05 4.07
CA LYS A 59 5.48 8.90 3.67
C LYS A 59 5.14 7.52 3.09
N LYS A 60 5.78 6.47 3.60
CA LYS A 60 5.55 5.08 3.23
C LYS A 60 4.46 4.47 4.12
N TRP A 61 3.25 4.98 3.98
CA TRP A 61 2.11 4.69 4.87
C TRP A 61 1.80 3.22 5.03
N ALA A 62 2.00 2.39 4.00
CA ALA A 62 1.82 0.94 4.11
C ALA A 62 2.77 0.32 5.14
N PHE A 63 4.04 0.71 5.13
CA PHE A 63 5.04 0.19 6.08
C PHE A 63 4.83 0.73 7.50
N VAL A 64 4.35 1.96 7.62
CA VAL A 64 3.88 2.49 8.92
C VAL A 64 2.70 1.65 9.43
N ALA A 65 1.74 1.32 8.55
CA ALA A 65 0.62 0.46 8.89
C ALA A 65 1.06 -0.97 9.22
N ASP A 66 2.09 -1.51 8.56
CA ASP A 66 2.64 -2.85 8.84
C ASP A 66 3.18 -2.96 10.27
N TYR A 67 3.88 -1.93 10.74
CA TYR A 67 4.30 -1.85 12.13
C TYR A 67 3.11 -1.68 13.08
N ALA A 68 2.23 -0.72 12.79
CA ALA A 68 1.11 -0.39 13.66
C ALA A 68 0.11 -1.55 13.81
N ARG A 69 -0.21 -2.29 12.70
CA ARG A 69 -1.07 -3.50 12.77
C ARG A 69 -0.44 -4.58 13.63
N THR A 70 0.86 -4.79 13.49
CA THR A 70 1.58 -5.78 14.28
C THR A 70 1.53 -5.44 15.77
N LYS A 71 1.75 -4.16 16.11
CA LYS A 71 1.66 -3.67 17.49
C LYS A 71 0.25 -3.79 18.04
N ALA A 72 -0.78 -3.43 17.27
CA ALA A 72 -2.17 -3.55 17.66
C ALA A 72 -2.54 -5.00 18.02
N ILE A 73 -2.22 -5.94 17.15
CA ILE A 73 -2.47 -7.37 17.38
C ILE A 73 -1.65 -7.87 18.57
N TYR A 74 -0.39 -7.45 18.71
CA TYR A 74 0.44 -7.84 19.87
C TYR A 74 -0.15 -7.38 21.20
N GLU A 75 -0.58 -6.11 21.29
CA GLU A 75 -1.04 -5.51 22.54
C GLU A 75 -2.48 -5.85 22.90
N TYR A 76 -3.34 -6.08 21.91
CA TYR A 76 -4.77 -6.24 22.13
C TYR A 76 -5.33 -7.60 21.68
N GLY A 77 -4.66 -8.31 20.77
CA GLY A 77 -5.29 -9.41 20.03
C GLY A 77 -6.40 -8.86 19.13
N GLY A 78 -7.38 -9.69 18.78
CA GLY A 78 -8.52 -9.28 17.96
C GLY A 78 -8.25 -9.40 16.46
N ILE A 79 -8.97 -8.64 15.65
CA ILE A 79 -8.92 -8.72 14.19
C ILE A 79 -8.30 -7.44 13.63
N TYR A 80 -7.33 -7.55 12.75
CA TYR A 80 -6.89 -6.47 11.89
C TYR A 80 -7.55 -6.61 10.50
N PHE A 81 -8.03 -5.50 9.96
CA PHE A 81 -8.45 -5.40 8.56
C PHE A 81 -7.74 -4.26 7.84
N ASP A 82 -7.30 -4.52 6.60
CA ASP A 82 -6.99 -3.45 5.67
C ASP A 82 -8.27 -2.68 5.31
N THR A 83 -8.14 -1.38 5.04
CA THR A 83 -9.31 -0.50 4.80
C THR A 83 -10.10 -0.83 3.53
N ASP A 84 -9.60 -1.73 2.70
CA ASP A 84 -10.24 -2.26 1.50
C ASP A 84 -10.63 -3.75 1.62
N MET A 85 -10.70 -4.26 2.86
CA MET A 85 -11.23 -5.59 3.21
C MET A 85 -12.72 -5.49 3.54
N GLU A 86 -13.62 -6.04 2.73
CA GLU A 86 -15.05 -6.13 3.01
C GLU A 86 -15.40 -7.48 3.61
N VAL A 87 -16.13 -7.50 4.72
CA VAL A 87 -16.77 -8.72 5.25
C VAL A 87 -18.12 -8.88 4.58
N VAL A 88 -18.40 -10.04 3.98
CA VAL A 88 -19.61 -10.27 3.18
C VAL A 88 -20.57 -11.27 3.80
N LYS A 89 -20.13 -12.06 4.79
CA LYS A 89 -20.97 -12.93 5.59
C LYS A 89 -20.43 -13.09 7.02
N ASN A 90 -21.20 -13.74 7.89
CA ASN A 90 -20.78 -14.06 9.25
C ASN A 90 -19.51 -14.92 9.25
N ILE A 91 -18.60 -14.66 10.18
CA ILE A 91 -17.30 -15.33 10.34
C ILE A 91 -17.13 -15.96 11.73
N ASP A 92 -18.20 -16.11 12.49
CA ASP A 92 -18.14 -16.67 13.86
C ASP A 92 -17.49 -18.05 13.89
N GLU A 93 -17.72 -18.89 12.88
CA GLU A 93 -17.09 -20.21 12.78
C GLU A 93 -15.57 -20.11 12.74
N LEU A 94 -15.01 -19.12 12.04
CA LEU A 94 -13.56 -18.89 11.98
C LEU A 94 -13.03 -18.38 13.31
N LEU A 95 -13.74 -17.45 13.94
CA LEU A 95 -13.37 -16.84 15.21
C LEU A 95 -13.42 -17.82 16.39
N ASN A 96 -14.36 -18.77 16.36
CA ASN A 96 -14.57 -19.74 17.42
C ASN A 96 -13.62 -20.94 17.38
N THR A 97 -12.72 -21.02 16.39
CA THR A 97 -11.69 -22.08 16.33
C THR A 97 -10.68 -22.01 17.48
N GLY A 98 -10.53 -20.83 18.11
CA GLY A 98 -9.53 -20.58 19.14
C GLY A 98 -8.10 -20.40 18.61
N ASN A 99 -7.92 -20.45 17.29
CA ASN A 99 -6.65 -20.26 16.59
C ASN A 99 -6.57 -18.87 15.96
N GLY A 100 -5.36 -18.31 15.86
CA GLY A 100 -5.11 -17.18 14.97
C GLY A 100 -5.31 -17.57 13.52
N PHE A 101 -5.62 -16.58 12.65
CA PHE A 101 -5.68 -16.87 11.23
C PHE A 101 -5.24 -15.72 10.34
N LEU A 102 -4.74 -16.12 9.17
CA LEU A 102 -4.44 -15.26 8.02
C LEU A 102 -4.97 -15.96 6.75
N GLY A 103 -4.81 -15.33 5.60
CA GLY A 103 -5.13 -15.93 4.32
C GLY A 103 -4.00 -15.81 3.31
N VAL A 104 -4.17 -16.52 2.21
CA VAL A 104 -3.24 -16.52 1.07
C VAL A 104 -3.81 -15.68 -0.06
N GLU A 105 -2.98 -14.86 -0.71
CA GLU A 105 -3.35 -14.15 -1.94
C GLU A 105 -2.96 -14.95 -3.21
N ASP A 106 -3.25 -14.41 -4.40
CA ASP A 106 -3.02 -15.11 -5.67
C ASP A 106 -1.54 -15.39 -6.00
N SER A 107 -0.61 -14.80 -5.28
CA SER A 107 0.84 -15.10 -5.34
C SER A 107 1.25 -16.31 -4.49
N HIS A 108 0.30 -16.98 -3.82
CA HIS A 108 0.54 -18.02 -2.81
C HIS A 108 1.35 -17.52 -1.59
N MET A 109 1.42 -16.21 -1.40
CA MET A 109 2.04 -15.61 -0.23
C MET A 109 0.98 -15.34 0.85
N ILE A 110 1.37 -15.54 2.11
CA ILE A 110 0.51 -15.18 3.25
C ILE A 110 0.36 -13.67 3.26
N ALA A 111 -0.88 -13.19 3.28
CA ALA A 111 -1.23 -11.78 3.29
C ALA A 111 -1.86 -11.36 4.62
N CYS A 112 -1.63 -10.11 5.00
CA CYS A 112 -2.14 -9.50 6.24
C CYS A 112 -3.24 -8.46 6.00
N GLY A 113 -3.98 -8.56 4.91
CA GLY A 113 -5.18 -7.74 4.73
C GLY A 113 -6.27 -8.09 5.74
N VAL A 114 -6.28 -9.36 6.18
CA VAL A 114 -6.94 -9.84 7.40
C VAL A 114 -5.95 -10.59 8.24
N TRP A 115 -5.94 -10.33 9.56
CA TRP A 115 -5.16 -11.05 10.54
C TRP A 115 -5.93 -11.11 11.87
N TYR A 116 -6.21 -12.29 12.35
CA TYR A 116 -6.88 -12.53 13.63
C TYR A 116 -5.98 -13.24 14.60
N GLU A 117 -5.96 -12.77 15.84
CA GLU A 117 -5.33 -13.43 16.98
C GLU A 117 -6.30 -13.42 18.16
N PRO A 118 -6.66 -14.58 18.69
CA PRO A 118 -7.58 -14.65 19.83
C PRO A 118 -6.97 -14.11 21.12
N LYS A 119 -5.65 -14.01 21.20
CA LYS A 119 -4.91 -13.62 22.40
C LYS A 119 -3.83 -12.58 22.08
N LYS A 120 -3.55 -11.75 23.07
CA LYS A 120 -2.37 -10.85 23.06
C LYS A 120 -1.08 -11.64 23.04
N HIS A 121 -0.01 -11.00 22.59
CA HIS A 121 1.34 -11.53 22.58
C HIS A 121 1.46 -12.89 21.84
N SER A 122 0.69 -13.07 20.75
CA SER A 122 0.80 -14.25 19.90
C SER A 122 2.22 -14.42 19.36
N TYR A 123 2.56 -15.65 18.98
CA TYR A 123 3.90 -15.95 18.46
C TYR A 123 4.24 -15.09 17.25
N LEU A 124 3.37 -15.07 16.24
CA LEU A 124 3.62 -14.30 15.02
C LEU A 124 3.77 -12.81 15.29
N ALA A 125 2.88 -12.20 16.08
CA ALA A 125 2.95 -10.78 16.41
C ALA A 125 4.23 -10.44 17.20
N THR A 126 4.66 -11.34 18.10
CA THR A 126 5.89 -11.18 18.87
C THR A 126 7.12 -11.19 17.96
N GLU A 127 7.25 -12.17 17.08
CA GLU A 127 8.41 -12.29 16.20
C GLU A 127 8.45 -11.15 15.16
N MET A 128 7.29 -10.73 14.64
CA MET A 128 7.21 -9.57 13.74
C MET A 128 7.63 -8.27 14.44
N LEU A 129 7.19 -8.01 15.68
CA LEU A 129 7.66 -6.83 16.42
C LEU A 129 9.16 -6.87 16.71
N LYS A 130 9.71 -8.04 17.05
CA LYS A 130 11.15 -8.22 17.19
C LYS A 130 11.88 -7.87 15.89
N PHE A 131 11.37 -8.36 14.76
CA PHE A 131 11.92 -8.02 13.45
C PHE A 131 11.96 -6.50 13.24
N TYR A 132 10.82 -5.80 13.36
CA TYR A 132 10.75 -4.37 13.13
C TYR A 132 11.65 -3.56 14.08
N ARG A 133 11.67 -3.92 15.37
CA ARG A 133 12.49 -3.24 16.39
C ARG A 133 13.98 -3.48 16.21
N SER A 134 14.38 -4.58 15.59
CA SER A 134 15.79 -4.89 15.29
C SER A 134 16.33 -4.13 14.08
N GLN A 135 15.46 -3.54 13.25
CA GLN A 135 15.91 -2.79 12.08
C GLN A 135 16.61 -1.49 12.51
N LYS A 136 17.83 -1.29 12.04
CA LYS A 136 18.61 -0.06 12.30
C LYS A 136 18.17 1.13 11.44
N SER A 137 17.47 0.87 10.34
CA SER A 137 16.94 1.85 9.40
C SER A 137 15.80 1.26 8.59
N PHE A 138 15.08 2.11 7.85
CA PHE A 138 14.08 1.70 6.86
C PHE A 138 14.72 1.63 5.47
N ASP A 139 14.85 0.42 4.90
CA ASP A 139 15.46 0.25 3.58
C ASP A 139 14.50 0.66 2.44
N ILE A 140 14.50 1.96 2.12
CA ILE A 140 13.69 2.53 1.06
C ILE A 140 14.04 2.01 -0.34
N ASN A 141 15.25 1.48 -0.54
CA ASN A 141 15.72 0.98 -1.82
C ASN A 141 15.32 -0.47 -2.06
N ASN A 142 14.97 -1.21 -1.02
CA ASN A 142 14.60 -2.62 -1.10
C ASN A 142 13.29 -2.92 -0.37
N LEU A 143 12.23 -2.21 -0.75
CA LEU A 143 10.91 -2.34 -0.12
C LEU A 143 10.34 -3.77 -0.17
N PHE A 144 10.70 -4.55 -1.18
CA PHE A 144 10.22 -5.93 -1.31
C PHE A 144 10.76 -6.84 -0.20
N SER A 145 12.01 -6.70 0.20
CA SER A 145 12.63 -7.55 1.25
C SER A 145 12.03 -7.30 2.63
N ILE A 146 11.52 -6.09 2.88
CA ILE A 146 10.90 -5.68 4.14
C ILE A 146 9.37 -5.64 4.06
N SER A 147 8.78 -6.21 2.99
CA SER A 147 7.33 -6.32 2.86
C SER A 147 6.77 -7.37 3.83
N ILE A 148 5.59 -7.11 4.35
CA ILE A 148 4.96 -7.95 5.37
C ILE A 148 4.81 -9.43 4.95
N PRO A 149 4.46 -9.79 3.69
CA PRO A 149 4.41 -11.19 3.27
C PRO A 149 5.78 -11.89 3.35
N LYS A 150 6.87 -11.17 3.09
CA LYS A 150 8.23 -11.74 3.21
C LYS A 150 8.61 -11.97 4.67
N ILE A 151 8.30 -11.03 5.54
CA ILE A 151 8.57 -11.15 6.98
C ILE A 151 7.80 -12.37 7.54
N ILE A 152 6.50 -12.48 7.25
CA ILE A 152 5.67 -13.59 7.71
C ILE A 152 6.22 -14.93 7.19
N SER A 153 6.55 -15.03 5.90
CA SER A 153 7.11 -16.26 5.32
C SER A 153 8.45 -16.65 5.94
N SER A 154 9.21 -15.70 6.48
CA SER A 154 10.45 -16.01 7.22
C SER A 154 10.21 -16.51 8.65
N ILE A 155 9.05 -16.21 9.23
CA ILE A 155 8.66 -16.59 10.58
C ILE A 155 7.88 -17.92 10.57
N LEU A 156 6.87 -18.02 9.70
CA LEU A 156 6.00 -19.21 9.55
C LEU A 156 6.61 -20.18 8.53
N THR A 157 7.72 -20.82 8.92
CA THR A 157 8.53 -21.66 8.04
C THR A 157 7.91 -23.05 7.76
N ASP A 158 6.87 -23.41 8.48
CA ASP A 158 6.11 -24.65 8.29
C ASP A 158 4.89 -24.48 7.36
N TYR A 159 4.68 -23.29 6.80
CA TYR A 159 3.72 -23.06 5.72
C TYR A 159 4.27 -23.59 4.39
N ASP A 160 3.51 -24.44 3.72
CA ASP A 160 3.83 -24.96 2.38
C ASP A 160 3.02 -24.23 1.31
N ALA A 161 3.68 -23.34 0.57
CA ALA A 161 3.05 -22.56 -0.51
C ALA A 161 2.66 -23.40 -1.74
N THR A 162 3.09 -24.68 -1.82
CA THR A 162 2.73 -25.58 -2.93
C THR A 162 1.38 -26.25 -2.72
N LEU A 163 0.89 -26.30 -1.48
CA LEU A 163 -0.40 -26.87 -1.14
C LEU A 163 -1.51 -25.84 -1.37
N ASN A 164 -2.53 -26.23 -2.12
CA ASN A 164 -3.71 -25.38 -2.35
C ASN A 164 -4.84 -25.75 -1.37
N GLU A 165 -4.52 -25.72 -0.08
CA GLU A 165 -5.44 -26.06 1.00
C GLU A 165 -5.26 -25.13 2.22
N THR A 166 -6.24 -25.18 3.13
CA THR A 166 -6.12 -24.51 4.42
C THR A 166 -5.15 -25.29 5.32
N GLN A 167 -4.14 -24.62 5.87
CA GLN A 167 -3.08 -25.23 6.67
C GLN A 167 -3.14 -24.75 8.11
N LYS A 168 -3.03 -25.67 9.05
CA LYS A 168 -2.83 -25.38 10.47
C LYS A 168 -1.35 -25.49 10.79
N LEU A 169 -0.77 -24.41 11.32
CA LEU A 169 0.64 -24.32 11.64
C LEU A 169 0.91 -24.63 13.13
N LYS A 170 2.16 -24.90 13.46
CA LYS A 170 2.59 -25.34 14.80
C LYS A 170 2.36 -24.32 15.92
N HIS A 171 2.28 -23.03 15.62
CA HIS A 171 2.09 -21.97 16.62
C HIS A 171 0.63 -21.49 16.72
N ASN A 172 -0.32 -22.34 16.31
CA ASN A 172 -1.77 -22.12 16.31
C ASN A 172 -2.30 -21.10 15.30
N GLU A 173 -1.52 -20.77 14.28
CA GLU A 173 -2.05 -20.03 13.13
C GLU A 173 -2.72 -21.00 12.14
N THR A 174 -3.85 -20.58 11.58
CA THR A 174 -4.51 -21.24 10.46
C THR A 174 -4.37 -20.34 9.23
N ILE A 175 -3.76 -20.85 8.17
CA ILE A 175 -3.61 -20.14 6.91
C ILE A 175 -4.72 -20.63 5.97
N TYR A 176 -5.73 -19.76 5.79
CA TYR A 176 -6.85 -20.08 4.90
C TYR A 176 -6.48 -19.91 3.45
N LYS A 177 -6.95 -20.82 2.61
CA LYS A 177 -6.80 -20.74 1.17
C LYS A 177 -7.49 -19.48 0.61
N ARG A 178 -7.10 -19.09 -0.58
CA ARG A 178 -7.37 -17.79 -1.19
C ARG A 178 -8.86 -17.40 -1.24
N GLU A 179 -9.75 -18.34 -1.59
CA GLU A 179 -11.17 -18.10 -1.77
C GLU A 179 -11.89 -17.59 -0.52
N TYR A 180 -11.34 -17.81 0.69
CA TYR A 180 -11.95 -17.32 1.92
C TYR A 180 -11.94 -15.80 2.03
N PHE A 181 -10.79 -15.15 1.70
CA PHE A 181 -10.57 -13.72 1.97
C PHE A 181 -10.11 -12.92 0.76
N TYR A 182 -9.47 -13.56 -0.21
CA TYR A 182 -8.84 -12.93 -1.37
C TYR A 182 -9.39 -13.48 -2.69
N PRO A 183 -10.73 -13.53 -2.91
CA PRO A 183 -11.32 -14.16 -4.08
C PRO A 183 -10.94 -13.45 -5.39
N TYR A 184 -10.67 -12.15 -5.36
CA TYR A 184 -10.09 -11.43 -6.51
C TYR A 184 -8.62 -11.74 -6.67
N SER A 185 -8.15 -11.90 -7.93
CA SER A 185 -6.74 -11.72 -8.25
C SER A 185 -6.39 -10.25 -8.29
N TYR A 186 -5.11 -9.92 -8.14
CA TYR A 186 -4.63 -8.53 -8.19
C TYR A 186 -5.06 -7.80 -9.48
N ASP A 187 -5.11 -8.51 -10.61
CA ASP A 187 -5.56 -7.99 -11.90
C ASP A 187 -7.03 -8.28 -12.23
N PHE A 188 -7.77 -8.91 -11.30
CA PHE A 188 -9.18 -9.30 -11.43
C PHE A 188 -9.49 -10.25 -12.59
N GLN A 189 -8.49 -10.97 -13.11
CA GLN A 189 -8.70 -11.90 -14.24
C GLN A 189 -8.91 -13.35 -13.80
N ASN A 190 -8.38 -13.74 -12.63
CA ASN A 190 -8.47 -15.09 -12.09
C ASN A 190 -9.19 -15.08 -10.74
N ASN A 191 -10.46 -14.72 -10.75
CA ASN A 191 -11.27 -14.61 -9.54
C ASN A 191 -11.81 -15.98 -9.14
N ILE A 192 -11.82 -16.27 -7.82
CA ILE A 192 -12.29 -17.53 -7.25
C ILE A 192 -13.27 -17.20 -6.13
N PHE A 193 -14.55 -17.16 -6.46
CA PHE A 193 -15.64 -17.02 -5.48
C PHE A 193 -16.26 -18.39 -5.23
N THR A 194 -16.41 -18.76 -3.97
CA THR A 194 -17.03 -20.01 -3.51
C THR A 194 -18.01 -19.74 -2.37
N ASP A 195 -18.70 -20.76 -1.92
CA ASP A 195 -19.54 -20.66 -0.72
C ASP A 195 -18.71 -20.38 0.55
N ASP A 196 -17.41 -20.65 0.54
CA ASP A 196 -16.49 -20.34 1.63
C ASP A 196 -16.07 -18.86 1.66
N THR A 197 -16.30 -18.12 0.58
CA THR A 197 -15.91 -16.69 0.51
C THR A 197 -16.68 -15.90 1.56
N CYS A 198 -15.95 -15.37 2.56
CA CYS A 198 -16.52 -14.58 3.64
C CYS A 198 -15.95 -13.15 3.71
N MET A 199 -14.86 -12.88 3.02
CA MET A 199 -14.28 -11.55 2.88
C MET A 199 -13.84 -11.29 1.45
N ILE A 200 -13.70 -10.02 1.08
CA ILE A 200 -13.26 -9.59 -0.24
C ILE A 200 -12.21 -8.50 -0.08
N HIS A 201 -10.99 -8.78 -0.53
CA HIS A 201 -9.94 -7.78 -0.65
C HIS A 201 -10.03 -7.09 -2.01
N TYR A 202 -10.15 -5.76 -2.02
CA TYR A 202 -10.35 -4.99 -3.25
C TYR A 202 -9.04 -4.54 -3.93
N TYR A 203 -7.89 -4.76 -3.28
CA TYR A 203 -6.59 -4.33 -3.81
C TYR A 203 -6.59 -2.87 -4.28
N ASP A 204 -7.09 -1.93 -3.44
CA ASP A 204 -7.16 -0.49 -3.77
C ASP A 204 -5.76 0.09 -4.03
N ALA A 205 -4.73 -0.59 -3.50
CA ALA A 205 -3.32 -0.29 -3.75
C ALA A 205 -3.00 1.20 -3.52
N SER A 206 -3.59 1.81 -2.51
CA SER A 206 -3.45 3.24 -2.20
C SER A 206 -2.00 3.67 -1.95
N TRP A 207 -1.13 2.73 -1.61
CA TRP A 207 0.31 2.90 -1.37
C TRP A 207 1.15 2.86 -2.65
N VAL A 208 0.61 2.32 -3.74
CA VAL A 208 1.32 2.20 -5.02
C VAL A 208 1.32 3.55 -5.75
N PRO A 209 2.40 3.92 -6.46
CA PRO A 209 2.45 5.14 -7.25
C PRO A 209 1.27 5.24 -8.23
N LYS A 210 0.72 6.45 -8.41
CA LYS A 210 -0.46 6.68 -9.28
C LYS A 210 -0.32 6.12 -10.70
N ALA A 211 0.89 6.09 -11.25
CA ALA A 211 1.16 5.51 -12.56
C ALA A 211 0.85 4.01 -12.59
N GLU A 212 1.32 3.28 -11.58
CA GLU A 212 1.09 1.83 -11.42
C GLU A 212 -0.38 1.53 -11.12
N GLN A 213 -1.03 2.33 -10.26
CA GLN A 213 -2.48 2.20 -10.03
C GLN A 213 -3.29 2.31 -11.32
N ARG A 214 -2.89 3.21 -12.25
CA ARG A 214 -3.53 3.33 -13.56
C ARG A 214 -3.30 2.08 -14.42
N GLU A 215 -2.09 1.53 -14.39
CA GLU A 215 -1.78 0.29 -15.14
C GLU A 215 -2.59 -0.89 -14.61
N VAL A 216 -2.69 -1.05 -13.29
CA VAL A 216 -3.54 -2.08 -12.66
C VAL A 216 -5.00 -1.93 -13.09
N LYS A 217 -5.55 -0.71 -13.09
CA LYS A 217 -6.92 -0.46 -13.57
C LYS A 217 -7.10 -0.88 -15.03
N ILE A 218 -6.12 -0.63 -15.88
CA ILE A 218 -6.14 -1.08 -17.28
C ILE A 218 -6.09 -2.60 -17.37
N TYR A 219 -5.25 -3.26 -16.56
CA TYR A 219 -5.17 -4.72 -16.51
C TYR A 219 -6.49 -5.37 -16.05
N ARG A 220 -7.17 -4.75 -15.07
CA ARG A 220 -8.49 -5.21 -14.60
C ARG A 220 -9.56 -5.20 -15.69
N VAL A 221 -9.49 -4.26 -16.62
CA VAL A 221 -10.46 -4.13 -17.73
C VAL A 221 -10.08 -4.97 -18.95
N LEU A 222 -8.81 -4.96 -19.34
CA LEU A 222 -8.33 -5.53 -20.60
C LEU A 222 -7.61 -6.87 -20.45
N GLY A 223 -7.36 -7.30 -19.22
CA GLY A 223 -6.44 -8.39 -18.90
C GLY A 223 -4.97 -7.96 -19.07
N LYS A 224 -4.07 -8.65 -18.38
CA LYS A 224 -2.63 -8.29 -18.34
C LYS A 224 -1.97 -8.25 -19.72
N LYS A 225 -2.29 -9.22 -20.60
CA LYS A 225 -1.71 -9.31 -21.97
C LYS A 225 -2.14 -8.13 -22.85
N ASN A 226 -3.45 -7.85 -22.93
CA ASN A 226 -3.99 -6.78 -23.74
C ASN A 226 -3.70 -5.41 -23.13
N GLY A 227 -3.77 -5.29 -21.81
CA GLY A 227 -3.42 -4.08 -21.07
C GLY A 227 -1.98 -3.64 -21.30
N ARG A 228 -1.01 -4.58 -21.30
CA ARG A 228 0.40 -4.27 -21.66
C ARG A 228 0.52 -3.71 -23.08
N LYS A 229 -0.18 -4.31 -24.05
CA LYS A 229 -0.20 -3.81 -25.43
C LYS A 229 -0.77 -2.40 -25.52
N PHE A 230 -1.90 -2.17 -24.84
CA PHE A 230 -2.56 -0.87 -24.79
C PHE A 230 -1.66 0.20 -24.16
N ILE A 231 -1.04 -0.08 -23.01
CA ILE A 231 -0.12 0.84 -22.33
C ILE A 231 1.08 1.16 -23.22
N SER A 232 1.65 0.16 -23.91
CA SER A 232 2.76 0.35 -24.85
C SER A 232 2.37 1.28 -26.01
N LEU A 233 1.18 1.08 -26.57
CA LEU A 233 0.62 1.93 -27.64
C LEU A 233 0.43 3.38 -27.16
N CYS A 234 -0.14 3.56 -25.97
CA CYS A 234 -0.31 4.89 -25.37
C CYS A 234 1.04 5.59 -25.12
N ARG A 235 2.04 4.86 -24.62
CA ARG A 235 3.40 5.39 -24.42
C ARG A 235 4.06 5.77 -25.74
N PHE A 236 3.85 4.97 -26.81
CA PHE A 236 4.34 5.28 -28.15
C PHE A 236 3.69 6.54 -28.70
N ALA A 237 2.35 6.61 -28.69
CA ALA A 237 1.59 7.77 -29.15
C ALA A 237 1.99 9.05 -28.40
N HIS A 238 2.15 8.98 -27.07
CA HIS A 238 2.60 10.11 -26.27
C HIS A 238 4.01 10.59 -26.65
N ARG A 239 4.95 9.66 -26.92
CA ARG A 239 6.30 10.02 -27.40
C ARG A 239 6.26 10.67 -28.78
N ALA A 240 5.43 10.16 -29.70
CA ALA A 240 5.25 10.73 -31.03
C ALA A 240 4.67 12.16 -30.95
N LEU A 241 3.61 12.36 -30.18
CA LEU A 241 3.01 13.67 -29.91
C LEU A 241 4.00 14.67 -29.30
N ARG A 242 4.82 14.24 -28.35
CA ARG A 242 5.88 15.10 -27.78
C ARG A 242 6.93 15.49 -28.80
N LYS A 243 7.31 14.59 -29.72
CA LYS A 243 8.24 14.93 -30.81
C LYS A 243 7.64 15.96 -31.76
N ILE A 244 6.38 15.77 -32.16
CA ILE A 244 5.65 16.71 -33.02
C ILE A 244 5.50 18.07 -32.32
N ALA A 245 5.08 18.09 -31.06
CA ALA A 245 4.96 19.34 -30.31
C ALA A 245 6.30 20.06 -30.17
N ARG A 246 7.40 19.35 -29.91
CA ARG A 246 8.74 19.94 -29.89
C ARG A 246 9.11 20.54 -31.25
N PHE A 247 8.83 19.82 -32.33
CA PHE A 247 9.11 20.30 -33.68
C PHE A 247 8.33 21.57 -34.01
N LEU A 248 7.02 21.59 -33.70
CA LEU A 248 6.15 22.75 -33.91
C LEU A 248 6.50 23.95 -33.02
N LEU A 249 6.95 23.70 -31.78
CA LEU A 249 7.32 24.77 -30.86
C LEU A 249 8.79 25.21 -30.96
N TYR A 250 9.61 24.47 -31.72
CA TYR A 250 11.04 24.77 -31.88
C TYR A 250 11.30 26.20 -32.43
N PRO A 251 10.58 26.70 -33.45
CA PRO A 251 10.75 28.08 -33.90
C PRO A 251 10.43 29.14 -32.85
N LEU A 252 9.40 28.89 -32.03
CA LEU A 252 9.02 29.77 -30.89
C LEU A 252 10.07 29.79 -29.79
N ILE A 253 10.66 28.63 -29.49
CA ILE A 253 11.75 28.50 -28.50
C ILE A 253 12.99 29.25 -28.99
N LEU A 254 13.34 29.12 -30.26
CA LEU A 254 14.46 29.87 -30.90
C LEU A 254 14.20 31.37 -30.89
N TYR A 255 12.98 31.81 -31.21
CA TYR A 255 12.58 33.21 -31.15
C TYR A 255 12.72 33.81 -29.76
N LYS A 256 12.21 33.09 -28.71
CA LYS A 256 12.38 33.52 -27.31
C LYS A 256 13.85 33.58 -26.91
N ARG A 257 14.68 32.61 -27.29
CA ARG A 257 16.11 32.62 -27.01
C ARG A 257 16.81 33.80 -27.68
N ARG A 258 16.53 34.08 -28.95
CA ARG A 258 17.08 35.25 -29.66
C ARG A 258 16.66 36.55 -28.99
N LYS A 259 15.38 36.70 -28.64
CA LYS A 259 14.88 37.90 -27.95
C LYS A 259 15.58 38.14 -26.58
N ASN A 260 15.81 37.09 -25.83
CA ASN A 260 16.50 37.17 -24.53
C ASN A 260 17.99 37.56 -24.71
N ILE A 261 18.65 37.03 -25.74
CA ILE A 261 20.05 37.40 -26.06
C ILE A 261 20.12 38.87 -26.48
N ILE A 262 19.21 39.33 -27.36
CA ILE A 262 19.15 40.74 -27.80
C ILE A 262 18.93 41.67 -26.60
N ASN A 263 17.97 41.32 -25.71
CA ASN A 263 17.71 42.11 -24.49
C ASN A 263 18.93 42.15 -23.55
N SER A 264 19.64 41.05 -23.38
CA SER A 264 20.84 41.02 -22.53
C SER A 264 21.99 41.86 -23.10
N VAL A 265 22.19 41.82 -24.41
CA VAL A 265 23.19 42.64 -25.08
C VAL A 265 22.83 44.14 -24.97
N TYR A 266 21.55 44.49 -25.18
CA TYR A 266 21.08 45.87 -25.05
C TYR A 266 21.26 46.40 -23.62
N LEU A 267 20.96 45.61 -22.59
CA LEU A 267 21.16 45.97 -21.21
C LEU A 267 22.65 46.19 -20.86
N GLU A 268 23.54 45.37 -21.37
CA GLU A 268 24.99 45.56 -21.16
C GLU A 268 25.52 46.81 -21.87
N GLN A 269 25.03 47.13 -23.08
CA GLN A 269 25.37 48.38 -23.76
C GLN A 269 24.90 49.62 -23.00
N ILE A 270 23.67 49.60 -22.46
CA ILE A 270 23.15 50.68 -21.63
C ILE A 270 24.03 50.84 -20.34
N LYS A 271 24.34 49.78 -19.65
CA LYS A 271 25.21 49.84 -18.45
C LYS A 271 26.60 50.42 -18.76
N THR A 272 27.17 50.05 -19.91
CA THR A 272 28.46 50.54 -20.36
C THR A 272 28.40 52.05 -20.67
N THR A 273 27.33 52.50 -21.33
CA THR A 273 27.12 53.94 -21.63
C THR A 273 26.94 54.76 -20.37
N ILE A 274 26.16 54.27 -19.39
CA ILE A 274 26.00 54.93 -18.09
C ILE A 274 27.33 55.03 -17.32
N ARG A 275 28.14 53.95 -17.34
CA ARG A 275 29.49 54.00 -16.71
C ARG A 275 30.39 55.04 -17.35
N LYS A 276 30.37 55.20 -18.65
CA LYS A 276 31.14 56.24 -19.37
C LYS A 276 30.66 57.66 -19.03
N ILE A 277 29.36 57.88 -18.92
CA ILE A 277 28.80 59.18 -18.52
C ILE A 277 29.19 59.54 -17.10
N ASN A 278 29.19 58.59 -16.19
CA ASN A 278 29.56 58.82 -14.79
C ASN A 278 31.08 58.96 -14.55
N ALA A 279 31.91 58.48 -15.45
CA ALA A 279 33.35 58.62 -15.39
C ALA A 279 33.86 59.99 -15.96
N ASN A 280 33.01 60.70 -16.67
CA ASN A 280 33.29 62.02 -17.23
C ASN A 280 32.67 63.19 -16.43
N LYS A 281 32.15 62.90 -15.23
CA LYS A 281 31.77 63.88 -14.22
C LYS A 281 32.78 63.82 -13.05
#